data_89975aaa80bcd6ecc0415d12831e53c8
#
_entry.id   89975aaa80bcd6ecc0415d12831e53c8
#
_cell.length_a   1.000
_cell.length_b   1.000
_cell.length_c   1.000
_cell.angle_alpha   90.00
_cell.angle_beta   90.00
_cell.angle_gamma   90.00
#
_symmetry.space_group_name_H-M   'P 1'
#
loop_
_entity.id
_entity.type
_entity.pdbx_description
1 polymer ?
#
loop_
_entity_poly.entity_id
_entity_poly.type
_entity_poly.pdbx_seq_one_letter_code
_entity_poly.pdbx_strand_id
1 'polypeptide(L)' 'IIGFKAADTSFGEVGVITGENESTFQPLFEIDRNGKQILIPLIDRFIKNVDRENKIIQLEVPKGLIKIYL' A
#
# COMPACT_ATOMS: atom_id res chain seq x y z
N ILE A 1 5.61 10.07 -0.83
CA ILE A 1 4.78 9.05 -0.17
C ILE A 1 5.62 7.99 0.56
N ILE A 2 6.91 7.85 0.20
CA ILE A 2 7.79 6.94 0.93
C ILE A 2 7.83 7.35 2.40
N GLY A 3 7.69 6.38 3.29
CA GLY A 3 7.61 6.61 4.72
C GLY A 3 6.20 6.73 5.27
N PHE A 4 5.21 6.84 4.39
CA PHE A 4 3.81 6.88 4.81
C PHE A 4 3.37 5.50 5.27
N LYS A 5 2.45 5.48 6.24
CA LYS A 5 1.78 4.24 6.63
C LYS A 5 0.65 3.97 5.66
N ALA A 6 0.52 2.72 5.26
CA ALA A 6 -0.58 2.28 4.41
C ALA A 6 -1.60 1.55 5.27
N ALA A 7 -2.86 1.95 5.16
CA ALA A 7 -3.96 1.30 5.86
C ALA A 7 -5.06 0.97 4.86
N ASP A 8 -5.66 -0.20 5.00
CA ASP A 8 -6.73 -0.64 4.12
C ASP A 8 -8.05 -0.65 4.87
N THR A 9 -9.13 -0.27 4.19
CA THR A 9 -10.44 -0.15 4.79
C THR A 9 -10.89 -1.45 5.48
N SER A 10 -10.64 -2.57 4.85
CA SER A 10 -11.08 -3.88 5.37
C SER A 10 -10.01 -4.58 6.19
N PHE A 11 -8.76 -4.45 5.78
CA PHE A 11 -7.66 -5.19 6.42
C PHE A 11 -7.11 -4.47 7.65
N GLY A 12 -7.13 -3.13 7.64
CA GLY A 12 -6.49 -2.34 8.67
C GLY A 12 -5.08 -1.93 8.26
N GLU A 13 -4.18 -1.78 9.22
CA GLU A 13 -2.82 -1.34 8.95
C GLU A 13 -2.07 -2.38 8.13
N VAL A 14 -1.56 -1.97 6.97
CA VAL A 14 -0.83 -2.87 6.08
C VAL A 14 0.67 -2.82 6.37
N GLY A 15 1.23 -1.64 6.48
CA GLY A 15 2.65 -1.49 6.73
C GLY A 15 3.13 -0.09 6.35
N VAL A 16 4.43 0.04 6.09
CA VAL A 16 5.05 1.31 5.74
C VAL A 16 5.50 1.27 4.29
N ILE A 17 5.17 2.31 3.53
CA ILE A 17 5.59 2.40 2.14
C ILE A 17 7.08 2.69 2.09
N THR A 18 7.84 1.80 1.47
CA THR A 18 9.29 1.91 1.34
C THR A 18 9.72 2.36 -0.04
N GLY A 19 8.83 2.28 -1.03
CA GLY A 19 9.16 2.70 -2.36
C GLY A 19 8.04 2.48 -3.35
N GLU A 20 8.31 2.84 -4.60
CA GLU A 20 7.40 2.62 -5.72
C GLU A 20 8.19 1.90 -6.79
N ASN A 21 7.64 0.81 -7.30
CA ASN A 21 8.29 0.03 -8.34
C ASN A 21 7.63 0.34 -9.68
N GLU A 22 8.36 1.02 -10.54
CA GLU A 22 7.86 1.41 -11.86
C GLU A 22 8.48 0.58 -12.99
N SER A 23 9.27 -0.44 -12.64
CA SER A 23 9.93 -1.28 -13.65
C SER A 23 8.98 -2.28 -14.30
N THR A 24 7.79 -2.45 -13.73
CA THR A 24 6.78 -3.37 -14.26
C THR A 24 5.79 -2.60 -15.14
N PHE A 25 4.96 -3.34 -15.85
CA PHE A 25 3.91 -2.74 -16.67
C PHE A 25 2.97 -1.86 -15.84
N GLN A 26 2.66 -2.32 -14.64
CA GLN A 26 1.79 -1.60 -13.70
C GLN A 26 2.63 -1.15 -12.50
N PRO A 27 2.73 0.18 -12.25
CA PRO A 27 3.46 0.65 -11.06
C PRO A 27 2.86 0.07 -9.78
N LEU A 28 3.73 -0.22 -8.81
CA LEU A 28 3.35 -0.84 -7.56
C LEU A 28 3.91 -0.06 -6.38
N PHE A 29 3.14 0.02 -5.29
CA PHE A 29 3.69 0.43 -4.01
C PHE A 29 4.44 -0.74 -3.40
N GLU A 30 5.62 -0.46 -2.87
CA GLU A 30 6.38 -1.44 -2.09
C GLU A 30 6.14 -1.11 -0.62
N ILE A 31 5.54 -2.04 0.10
CA ILE A 31 5.16 -1.83 1.50
C ILE A 31 5.88 -2.87 2.35
N ASP A 32 6.51 -2.42 3.44
CA ASP A 32 7.14 -3.31 4.40
C ASP A 32 6.19 -3.57 5.55
N ARG A 33 5.92 -4.86 5.78
CA ARG A 33 5.11 -5.31 6.91
C ARG A 33 5.94 -6.29 7.73
N ASN A 34 6.60 -5.79 8.76
CA ASN A 34 7.41 -6.61 9.67
C ASN A 34 8.40 -7.50 8.92
N GLY A 35 9.08 -6.92 7.94
CA GLY A 35 10.08 -7.62 7.15
C GLY A 35 9.54 -8.31 5.91
N LYS A 36 8.22 -8.39 5.75
CA LYS A 36 7.62 -8.96 4.53
C LYS A 36 7.28 -7.85 3.57
N GLN A 37 7.60 -8.04 2.30
CA GLN A 37 7.26 -7.07 1.28
C GLN A 37 5.90 -7.36 0.69
N ILE A 38 5.05 -6.33 0.65
CA ILE A 38 3.73 -6.40 0.04
C ILE A 38 3.72 -5.44 -1.14
N LEU A 39 3.24 -5.90 -2.29
CA LEU A 39 3.18 -5.10 -3.50
C LEU A 39 1.72 -4.82 -3.84
N ILE A 40 1.35 -3.54 -3.85
CA ILE A 40 -0.03 -3.13 -4.15
C ILE A 40 -0.04 -2.29 -5.42
N PRO A 41 -0.86 -2.64 -6.43
CA PRO A 41 -0.96 -1.83 -7.63
C PRO A 41 -1.33 -0.38 -7.31
N LEU A 42 -0.62 0.54 -7.95
CA LEU A 42 -0.80 1.97 -7.73
C LEU A 42 -1.84 2.49 -8.72
N ILE A 43 -3.10 2.18 -8.47
CA ILE A 43 -4.21 2.61 -9.30
C ILE A 43 -5.19 3.42 -8.47
N ASP A 44 -5.80 4.42 -9.13
CA ASP A 44 -6.64 5.41 -8.44
C ASP A 44 -7.77 4.79 -7.64
N ARG A 45 -8.42 3.76 -8.17
CA ARG A 45 -9.55 3.17 -7.48
C ARG A 45 -9.19 2.47 -6.17
N PHE A 46 -7.90 2.16 -5.97
CA PHE A 46 -7.42 1.55 -4.72
C PHE A 46 -7.04 2.61 -3.70
N ILE A 47 -6.85 3.85 -4.11
CA ILE A 47 -6.42 4.93 -3.23
C ILE A 47 -7.64 5.74 -2.82
N LYS A 48 -8.00 5.68 -1.54
CA LYS A 48 -9.16 6.41 -1.02
C LYS A 48 -8.81 7.80 -0.54
N ASN A 49 -7.69 7.94 0.13
CA ASN A 49 -7.29 9.21 0.71
C ASN A 49 -5.80 9.24 0.97
N VAL A 50 -5.20 10.41 0.85
CA VAL A 50 -3.79 10.61 1.20
C VAL A 50 -3.75 11.72 2.24
N ASP A 51 -3.37 11.37 3.47
CA ASP A 51 -3.26 12.32 4.57
C ASP A 51 -1.79 12.69 4.71
N ARG A 52 -1.41 13.84 4.17
CA ARG A 52 -0.01 14.25 4.15
C ARG A 52 0.45 14.76 5.51
N GLU A 53 -0.47 15.26 6.32
CA GLU A 53 -0.14 15.71 7.67
C GLU A 53 0.29 14.56 8.57
N ASN A 54 -0.49 13.49 8.56
CA ASN A 54 -0.22 12.33 9.40
C ASN A 54 0.58 11.26 8.68
N LYS A 55 0.90 11.48 7.43
CA LYS A 55 1.65 10.55 6.58
C LYS A 55 1.00 9.19 6.53
N ILE A 56 -0.27 9.19 6.19
CA ILE A 56 -1.07 7.96 6.07
C ILE A 56 -1.73 7.95 4.69
N ILE A 57 -1.64 6.82 4.01
CA ILE A 57 -2.41 6.62 2.79
C ILE A 57 -3.48 5.57 3.07
N GLN A 58 -4.73 5.95 2.78
CA GLN A 58 -5.87 5.07 2.99
C GLN A 58 -6.17 4.34 1.69
N LEU A 59 -6.16 3.02 1.74
CA LEU A 59 -6.39 2.17 0.59
C LEU A 59 -7.69 1.39 0.73
N GLU A 60 -8.21 0.96 -0.40
CA GLU A 60 -9.31 0.00 -0.44
C GLU A 60 -9.00 -0.97 -1.56
N VAL A 61 -8.41 -2.11 -1.22
CA VAL A 61 -8.02 -3.13 -2.19
C VAL A 61 -8.81 -4.40 -1.96
N PRO A 62 -8.93 -5.25 -2.99
CA PRO A 62 -9.57 -6.57 -2.81
C PRO A 62 -8.85 -7.35 -1.72
N LYS A 63 -9.61 -8.05 -0.88
CA LYS A 63 -9.07 -8.74 0.30
C LYS A 63 -7.91 -9.68 -0.02
N GLY A 64 -7.99 -10.36 -1.16
CA GLY A 64 -6.95 -11.32 -1.53
C GLY A 64 -5.60 -10.69 -1.84
N LEU A 65 -5.56 -9.42 -2.25
CA LEU A 65 -4.31 -8.78 -2.65
C LEU A 65 -3.31 -8.63 -1.51
N ILE A 66 -3.79 -8.47 -0.28
CA ILE A 66 -2.89 -8.36 0.88
C ILE A 66 -2.61 -9.73 1.45
N LYS A 67 -3.64 -10.56 1.54
CA LYS A 67 -3.51 -11.88 2.18
C LYS A 67 -2.54 -12.81 1.48
N ILE A 68 -2.36 -12.67 0.18
CA ILE A 68 -1.42 -13.55 -0.55
C ILE A 68 0.02 -13.33 -0.12
N TYR A 69 0.32 -12.19 0.52
CA TYR A 69 1.67 -11.89 1.00
C TYR A 69 1.88 -12.30 2.47
N LEU A 70 0.82 -12.69 3.13
CA LEU A 70 0.87 -13.09 4.53
C LEU A 70 1.00 -14.60 4.65
#